data_4ff940cbb4549d9d6faeff5ed7d78170
#
_entry.id   4ff940cbb4549d9d6faeff5ed7d78170
#
_cell.length_a   1.000
_cell.length_b   1.000
_cell.length_c   1.000
_cell.angle_alpha   90.00
_cell.angle_beta   90.00
_cell.angle_gamma   90.00
#
_symmetry.space_group_name_H-M   'P 1'
#
loop_
_entity.id
_entity.type
_entity.pdbx_description
1 polymer ?
#
loop_
_entity_poly.entity_id
_entity_poly.type
_entity_poly.pdbx_seq_one_letter_code
_entity_poly.pdbx_strand_id
1 'polypeptide(L)'
;MSVIKLDHVSYVYSKGTPFEKVAVNDVNVEIEKGEFVGVIGHTGSGKSTLVQHLNALLQPTSGKVYIDGEDMWADPKQVRKFRFKVGLVFQYPEYQLFEETIYKDVAFGPTNMGLSEQEVDERVRHATAMVGIDPADLEKSPFELSGGQKRRVAIAGVMA
;
A
#
# COMPACT_ATOMS: atom_id res chain seq x y z
N MET A 1 -11.05 12.11 13.95
CA MET A 1 -9.56 12.25 14.07
C MET A 1 -8.98 11.72 12.78
N SER A 2 -8.33 12.59 12.02
CA SER A 2 -7.79 12.28 10.69
C SER A 2 -6.69 11.22 10.80
N VAL A 3 -6.82 10.15 10.04
CA VAL A 3 -5.79 9.08 9.95
C VAL A 3 -4.78 9.38 8.86
N ILE A 4 -5.17 10.13 7.83
CA ILE A 4 -4.29 10.59 6.75
C ILE A 4 -4.54 12.08 6.54
N LYS A 5 -3.47 12.88 6.46
CA LYS A 5 -3.55 14.28 6.08
C LYS A 5 -2.45 14.62 5.09
N LEU A 6 -2.83 15.24 4.00
CA LEU A 6 -1.95 15.90 3.04
C LEU A 6 -2.04 17.41 3.28
N ASP A 7 -0.89 18.04 3.46
CA ASP A 7 -0.79 19.48 3.76
C ASP A 7 0.11 20.15 2.73
N HIS A 8 -0.50 20.87 1.79
CA HIS A 8 0.16 21.55 0.68
C HIS A 8 1.10 20.65 -0.15
N VAL A 9 0.69 19.38 -0.38
CA VAL A 9 1.52 18.38 -1.06
C VAL A 9 1.63 18.69 -2.53
N SER A 10 2.90 18.82 -3.01
CA SER A 10 3.21 18.89 -4.44
C SER A 10 4.30 17.89 -4.81
N TYR A 11 4.24 17.40 -6.04
CA TYR A 11 5.25 16.49 -6.57
C TYR A 11 5.55 16.78 -8.03
N VAL A 12 6.85 16.92 -8.32
CA VAL A 12 7.39 17.24 -9.65
C VAL A 12 8.37 16.15 -10.07
N TYR A 13 8.04 15.42 -11.14
CA TYR A 13 8.97 14.47 -11.76
C TYR A 13 10.10 15.21 -12.49
N SER A 14 11.31 14.68 -12.42
CA SER A 14 12.48 15.17 -13.15
C SER A 14 12.74 16.67 -12.97
N LYS A 15 12.53 17.19 -11.75
CA LYS A 15 12.69 18.60 -11.39
C LYS A 15 14.04 19.15 -11.85
N GLY A 16 14.02 20.30 -12.51
CA GLY A 16 15.23 20.98 -13.00
C GLY A 16 15.78 20.41 -14.30
N THR A 17 15.05 19.53 -14.99
CA THR A 17 15.42 18.97 -16.28
C THR A 17 14.43 19.41 -17.39
N PRO A 18 14.77 19.24 -18.68
CA PRO A 18 13.82 19.48 -19.79
C PRO A 18 12.57 18.58 -19.76
N PHE A 19 12.57 17.51 -18.97
CA PHE A 19 11.46 16.56 -18.80
C PHE A 19 10.66 16.82 -17.51
N GLU A 20 10.80 18.00 -16.92
CA GLU A 20 10.06 18.36 -15.72
C GLU A 20 8.55 18.30 -15.94
N LYS A 21 7.86 17.60 -15.02
CA LYS A 21 6.40 17.45 -15.08
C LYS A 21 5.81 17.52 -13.67
N VAL A 22 4.94 18.50 -13.46
CA VAL A 22 4.14 18.58 -12.24
C VAL A 22 3.07 17.48 -12.27
N ALA A 23 3.09 16.58 -11.30
CA ALA A 23 2.14 15.46 -11.20
C ALA A 23 1.09 15.69 -10.10
N VAL A 24 1.47 16.33 -9.01
CA VAL A 24 0.61 16.73 -7.91
C VAL A 24 0.92 18.18 -7.58
N ASN A 25 -0.09 19.02 -7.41
CA ASN A 25 0.08 20.45 -7.19
C ASN A 25 -0.82 20.93 -6.05
N ASP A 26 -0.19 21.31 -4.94
CA ASP A 26 -0.82 21.95 -3.75
C ASP A 26 -2.06 21.22 -3.23
N VAL A 27 -1.96 19.89 -3.07
CA VAL A 27 -3.08 19.06 -2.62
C VAL A 27 -3.20 19.12 -1.11
N ASN A 28 -4.42 19.45 -0.67
CA ASN A 28 -4.84 19.49 0.72
C ASN A 28 -6.02 18.54 0.90
N VAL A 29 -5.84 17.45 1.68
CA VAL A 29 -6.86 16.41 1.93
C VAL A 29 -6.71 15.88 3.34
N GLU A 30 -7.83 15.65 4.00
CA GLU A 30 -7.89 14.92 5.27
C GLU A 30 -8.84 13.74 5.12
N ILE A 31 -8.43 12.57 5.61
CA ILE A 31 -9.23 11.35 5.60
C ILE A 31 -9.40 10.88 7.04
N GLU A 32 -10.66 10.73 7.45
CA GLU A 32 -11.03 10.26 8.79
C GLU A 32 -11.02 8.74 8.87
N LYS A 33 -10.91 8.23 10.09
CA LYS A 33 -10.98 6.78 10.33
C LYS A 33 -12.34 6.22 9.90
N GLY A 34 -12.30 5.16 9.08
CA GLY A 34 -13.50 4.49 8.57
C GLY A 34 -14.10 5.11 7.31
N GLU A 35 -13.51 6.19 6.77
CA GLU A 35 -13.95 6.73 5.50
C GLU A 35 -13.58 5.83 4.32
N PHE A 36 -14.46 5.83 3.32
CA PHE A 36 -14.22 5.28 2.00
C PHE A 36 -14.12 6.43 1.00
N VAL A 37 -12.91 6.69 0.50
CA VAL A 37 -12.62 7.83 -0.37
C VAL A 37 -12.39 7.38 -1.81
N GLY A 38 -13.16 7.91 -2.75
CA GLY A 38 -12.98 7.69 -4.19
C GLY A 38 -12.11 8.77 -4.82
N VAL A 39 -11.00 8.36 -5.48
CA VAL A 39 -10.14 9.27 -6.26
C VAL A 39 -10.43 9.09 -7.75
N ILE A 40 -11.06 10.10 -8.36
CA ILE A 40 -11.47 10.08 -9.78
C ILE A 40 -10.68 11.10 -10.61
N GLY A 41 -10.52 10.84 -11.89
CA GLY A 41 -9.83 11.71 -12.84
C GLY A 41 -9.34 10.93 -14.06
N HIS A 42 -8.98 11.64 -15.14
CA HIS A 42 -8.46 11.03 -16.36
C HIS A 42 -7.08 10.39 -16.15
N THR A 43 -6.64 9.58 -17.11
CA THR A 43 -5.28 9.01 -17.13
C THR A 43 -4.24 10.12 -17.15
N GLY A 44 -3.22 10.01 -16.29
CA GLY A 44 -2.17 11.04 -16.17
C GLY A 44 -2.52 12.24 -15.28
N SER A 45 -3.67 12.24 -14.58
CA SER A 45 -4.06 13.33 -13.66
C SER A 45 -3.36 13.26 -12.28
N GLY A 46 -2.40 12.37 -12.08
CA GLY A 46 -1.62 12.29 -10.84
C GLY A 46 -2.17 11.36 -9.75
N LYS A 47 -3.31 10.64 -9.97
CA LYS A 47 -3.92 9.76 -8.96
C LYS A 47 -2.94 8.74 -8.36
N SER A 48 -2.25 7.99 -9.21
CA SER A 48 -1.29 6.98 -8.75
C SER A 48 -0.11 7.61 -8.03
N THR A 49 0.35 8.78 -8.49
CA THR A 49 1.40 9.55 -7.81
C THR A 49 0.93 9.98 -6.42
N LEU A 50 -0.30 10.50 -6.31
CA LEU A 50 -0.87 10.91 -5.02
C LEU A 50 -0.95 9.73 -4.04
N VAL A 51 -1.48 8.59 -4.48
CA VAL A 51 -1.62 7.39 -3.64
C VAL A 51 -0.25 6.86 -3.17
N GLN A 52 0.80 6.94 -4.00
CA GLN A 52 2.16 6.54 -3.63
C GLN A 52 2.80 7.42 -2.56
N HIS A 53 2.32 8.64 -2.34
CA HIS A 53 2.75 9.47 -1.21
C HIS A 53 2.17 8.96 0.11
N LEU A 54 0.98 8.34 0.09
CA LEU A 54 0.29 7.91 1.31
C LEU A 54 1.00 6.73 1.99
N ASN A 55 1.73 5.89 1.21
CA ASN A 55 2.48 4.76 1.78
C ASN A 55 4.01 4.95 1.72
N ALA A 56 4.47 6.21 1.59
CA ALA A 56 5.89 6.57 1.55
C ALA A 56 6.72 5.92 0.43
N LEU A 57 6.11 5.59 -0.71
CA LEU A 57 6.86 5.21 -1.92
C LEU A 57 7.47 6.43 -2.61
N LEU A 58 6.78 7.57 -2.55
CA LEU A 58 7.27 8.83 -3.06
C LEU A 58 7.34 9.87 -1.94
N GLN A 59 8.45 10.59 -1.87
CA GLN A 59 8.59 11.76 -1.00
C GLN A 59 8.07 12.99 -1.74
N PRO A 60 7.21 13.84 -1.14
CA PRO A 60 6.76 15.07 -1.78
C PRO A 60 7.93 16.00 -2.11
N THR A 61 7.80 16.75 -3.20
CA THR A 61 8.75 17.85 -3.55
C THR A 61 8.57 19.04 -2.61
N SER A 62 7.33 19.25 -2.13
CA SER A 62 6.97 20.23 -1.09
C SER A 62 5.70 19.79 -0.38
N GLY A 63 5.44 20.41 0.78
CA GLY A 63 4.31 20.02 1.63
C GLY A 63 4.64 18.85 2.54
N LYS A 64 3.64 18.33 3.26
CA LYS A 64 3.79 17.28 4.26
C LYS A 64 2.70 16.24 4.18
N VAL A 65 3.05 15.01 4.52
CA VAL A 65 2.13 13.88 4.64
C VAL A 65 2.13 13.41 6.09
N TYR A 66 0.96 13.40 6.69
CA TYR A 66 0.78 12.92 8.07
C TYR A 66 -0.02 11.63 8.08
N ILE A 67 0.43 10.66 8.87
CA ILE A 67 -0.29 9.43 9.20
C ILE A 67 -0.46 9.37 10.72
N ASP A 68 -1.70 9.24 11.18
CA ASP A 68 -2.06 9.28 12.61
C ASP A 68 -1.48 10.53 13.33
N GLY A 69 -1.43 11.67 12.62
CA GLY A 69 -0.88 12.94 13.13
C GLY A 69 0.64 13.06 13.14
N GLU A 70 1.39 12.03 12.73
CA GLU A 70 2.85 12.07 12.63
C GLU A 70 3.29 12.46 11.21
N ASP A 71 4.20 13.44 11.08
CA ASP A 71 4.82 13.79 9.79
C ASP A 71 5.70 12.64 9.31
N MET A 72 5.30 12.04 8.19
CA MET A 72 5.92 10.83 7.62
C MET A 72 7.41 11.03 7.27
N TRP A 73 7.80 12.24 6.91
CA TRP A 73 9.15 12.55 6.42
C TRP A 73 9.97 13.36 7.40
N ALA A 74 9.49 13.56 8.64
CA ALA A 74 10.26 14.27 9.68
C ALA A 74 11.58 13.57 10.01
N ASP A 75 11.59 12.22 9.99
CA ASP A 75 12.80 11.39 10.09
C ASP A 75 12.81 10.32 8.99
N PRO A 76 13.62 10.48 7.93
CA PRO A 76 13.72 9.53 6.84
C PRO A 76 14.06 8.09 7.26
N LYS A 77 14.72 7.91 8.41
CA LYS A 77 15.06 6.57 8.94
C LYS A 77 13.84 5.82 9.48
N GLN A 78 12.79 6.53 9.84
CA GLN A 78 11.57 5.95 10.41
C GLN A 78 10.45 5.75 9.37
N VAL A 79 10.66 6.08 8.12
CA VAL A 79 9.66 5.97 7.04
C VAL A 79 9.09 4.55 6.92
N ARG A 80 9.89 3.51 7.22
CA ARG A 80 9.46 2.12 7.17
C ARG A 80 8.23 1.84 8.04
N LYS A 81 8.08 2.47 9.21
CA LYS A 81 6.93 2.28 10.09
C LYS A 81 5.60 2.67 9.44
N PHE A 82 5.61 3.70 8.58
CA PHE A 82 4.41 4.15 7.87
C PHE A 82 4.00 3.19 6.75
N ARG A 83 4.96 2.51 6.10
CA ARG A 83 4.66 1.48 5.10
C ARG A 83 3.91 0.28 5.68
N PHE A 84 4.10 -0.01 6.96
CA PHE A 84 3.34 -1.04 7.67
C PHE A 84 1.95 -0.57 8.12
N LYS A 85 1.73 0.76 8.23
CA LYS A 85 0.42 1.33 8.56
C LYS A 85 -0.49 1.50 7.35
N VAL A 86 0.09 1.73 6.17
CA VAL A 86 -0.65 2.04 4.94
C VAL A 86 -0.32 1.01 3.88
N GLY A 87 -1.18 0.01 3.74
CA GLY A 87 -1.09 -0.97 2.66
C GLY A 87 -1.42 -0.34 1.31
N LEU A 88 -0.66 -0.69 0.27
CA LEU A 88 -0.88 -0.24 -1.10
C LEU A 88 -1.06 -1.43 -2.03
N VAL A 89 -2.23 -1.53 -2.64
CA VAL A 89 -2.51 -2.49 -3.71
C VAL A 89 -2.26 -1.81 -5.05
N PHE A 90 -1.31 -2.31 -5.82
CA PHE A 90 -0.99 -1.77 -7.15
C PHE A 90 -2.01 -2.21 -8.20
N GLN A 91 -1.97 -1.57 -9.36
CA GLN A 91 -2.69 -2.03 -10.54
C GLN A 91 -2.14 -3.40 -10.96
N TYR A 92 -3.01 -4.37 -11.21
CA TYR A 92 -2.65 -5.77 -11.51
C TYR A 92 -1.82 -6.43 -10.39
N PRO A 93 -2.32 -6.48 -9.15
CA PRO A 93 -1.57 -7.00 -8.00
C PRO A 93 -1.23 -8.49 -8.13
N GLU A 94 -1.97 -9.24 -8.97
CA GLU A 94 -1.72 -10.65 -9.30
C GLU A 94 -0.35 -10.92 -9.93
N TYR A 95 0.30 -9.92 -10.49
CA TYR A 95 1.68 -10.05 -11.02
C TYR A 95 2.76 -9.89 -9.97
N GLN A 96 2.38 -9.60 -8.74
CA GLN A 96 3.32 -9.42 -7.62
C GLN A 96 3.52 -10.69 -6.80
N LEU A 97 2.79 -11.77 -7.10
CA LEU A 97 2.93 -13.06 -6.44
C LEU A 97 4.24 -13.73 -6.90
N PHE A 98 5.03 -14.23 -5.94
CA PHE A 98 6.36 -14.77 -6.23
C PHE A 98 6.75 -15.98 -5.36
N GLU A 99 5.99 -16.28 -4.30
CA GLU A 99 6.26 -17.39 -3.40
C GLU A 99 5.70 -18.72 -3.92
N GLU A 100 6.19 -19.82 -3.34
CA GLU A 100 5.81 -21.18 -3.72
C GLU A 100 4.37 -21.51 -3.32
N THR A 101 3.91 -20.98 -2.18
CA THR A 101 2.56 -21.22 -1.66
C THR A 101 1.84 -19.92 -1.35
N ILE A 102 0.51 -19.97 -1.37
CA ILE A 102 -0.36 -18.86 -0.98
C ILE A 102 -0.03 -18.40 0.45
N TYR A 103 0.18 -19.36 1.36
CA TYR A 103 0.55 -19.06 2.74
C TYR A 103 1.82 -18.22 2.80
N LYS A 104 2.90 -18.65 2.14
CA LYS A 104 4.18 -17.94 2.14
C LYS A 104 4.08 -16.54 1.53
N ASP A 105 3.32 -16.39 0.46
CA ASP A 105 3.14 -15.10 -0.22
C ASP A 105 2.44 -14.09 0.71
N VAL A 106 1.36 -14.51 1.39
CA VAL A 106 0.65 -13.67 2.35
C VAL A 106 1.48 -13.43 3.63
N ALA A 107 2.26 -14.42 4.08
CA ALA A 107 3.12 -14.33 5.26
C ALA A 107 4.32 -13.39 5.07
N PHE A 108 4.68 -13.05 3.84
CA PHE A 108 5.89 -12.26 3.53
C PHE A 108 5.91 -10.89 4.24
N GLY A 109 4.79 -10.16 4.23
CA GLY A 109 4.66 -8.88 4.93
C GLY A 109 4.85 -9.01 6.44
N PRO A 110 4.02 -9.79 7.14
CA PRO A 110 4.12 -10.02 8.59
C PRO A 110 5.48 -10.53 9.05
N THR A 111 6.10 -11.44 8.28
CA THR A 111 7.46 -11.93 8.56
C THR A 111 8.49 -10.80 8.50
N ASN A 112 8.40 -9.93 7.50
CA ASN A 112 9.28 -8.76 7.38
C ASN A 112 9.04 -7.69 8.43
N MET A 113 7.88 -7.70 9.09
CA MET A 113 7.62 -6.87 10.28
C MET A 113 8.37 -7.39 11.52
N GLY A 114 8.88 -8.63 11.50
CA GLY A 114 9.57 -9.27 12.61
C GLY A 114 8.61 -9.85 13.65
N LEU A 115 7.39 -10.20 13.23
CA LEU A 115 6.39 -10.84 14.10
C LEU A 115 6.78 -12.29 14.39
N SER A 116 6.27 -12.83 15.50
CA SER A 116 6.40 -14.24 15.84
C SER A 116 5.64 -15.14 14.85
N GLU A 117 6.04 -16.41 14.74
CA GLU A 117 5.37 -17.37 13.85
C GLU A 117 3.86 -17.48 14.14
N GLN A 118 3.46 -17.42 15.41
CA GLN A 118 2.06 -17.44 15.79
C GLN A 118 1.31 -16.20 15.28
N GLU A 119 1.86 -15.01 15.46
CA GLU A 119 1.25 -13.76 14.97
C GLU A 119 1.17 -13.73 13.45
N VAL A 120 2.18 -14.28 12.76
CA VAL A 120 2.18 -14.42 11.30
C VAL A 120 1.04 -15.33 10.87
N ASP A 121 0.89 -16.52 11.48
CA ASP A 121 -0.18 -17.48 11.14
C ASP A 121 -1.57 -16.87 11.37
N GLU A 122 -1.79 -16.21 12.51
CA GLU A 122 -3.04 -15.54 12.84
C GLU A 122 -3.40 -14.47 11.78
N ARG A 123 -2.44 -13.64 11.38
CA ARG A 123 -2.64 -12.61 10.36
C ARG A 123 -2.92 -13.18 8.98
N VAL A 124 -2.17 -14.21 8.58
CA VAL A 124 -2.38 -14.89 7.29
C VAL A 124 -3.78 -15.46 7.21
N ARG A 125 -4.22 -16.22 8.23
CA ARG A 125 -5.55 -16.82 8.27
C ARG A 125 -6.66 -15.76 8.29
N HIS A 126 -6.47 -14.69 9.05
CA HIS A 126 -7.42 -13.60 9.10
C HIS A 126 -7.54 -12.90 7.73
N ALA A 127 -6.43 -12.50 7.12
CA ALA A 127 -6.42 -11.80 5.84
C ALA A 127 -6.99 -12.67 4.70
N THR A 128 -6.62 -13.96 4.65
CA THR A 128 -7.12 -14.88 3.63
C THR A 128 -8.62 -15.16 3.78
N ALA A 129 -9.12 -15.27 5.00
CA ALA A 129 -10.56 -15.40 5.28
C ALA A 129 -11.34 -14.17 4.80
N MET A 130 -10.83 -12.96 5.05
CA MET A 130 -11.48 -11.71 4.62
C MET A 130 -11.67 -11.61 3.10
N VAL A 131 -10.77 -12.18 2.32
CA VAL A 131 -10.86 -12.19 0.84
C VAL A 131 -11.48 -13.48 0.28
N GLY A 132 -11.94 -14.38 1.13
CA GLY A 132 -12.63 -15.62 0.75
C GLY A 132 -11.70 -16.65 0.10
N ILE A 133 -10.50 -16.86 0.63
CA ILE A 133 -9.59 -17.95 0.30
C ILE A 133 -9.87 -19.11 1.27
N ASP A 134 -10.07 -20.32 0.72
CA ASP A 134 -10.27 -21.52 1.55
C ASP A 134 -8.94 -21.86 2.28
N PRO A 135 -8.97 -22.14 3.60
CA PRO A 135 -7.81 -22.61 4.32
C PRO A 135 -7.13 -23.84 3.71
N ALA A 136 -7.88 -24.72 3.04
CA ALA A 136 -7.34 -25.89 2.34
C ALA A 136 -6.49 -25.53 1.11
N ASP A 137 -6.59 -24.30 0.63
CA ASP A 137 -5.84 -23.83 -0.54
C ASP A 137 -4.49 -23.17 -0.16
N LEU A 138 -4.25 -22.90 1.11
CA LEU A 138 -3.07 -22.14 1.56
C LEU A 138 -1.73 -22.74 1.15
N GLU A 139 -1.66 -24.07 1.05
CA GLU A 139 -0.45 -24.80 0.63
C GLU A 139 -0.33 -24.95 -0.91
N LYS A 140 -1.34 -24.51 -1.65
CA LYS A 140 -1.30 -24.54 -3.13
C LYS A 140 -0.40 -23.43 -3.67
N SER A 141 0.12 -23.66 -4.87
CA SER A 141 0.87 -22.63 -5.59
C SER A 141 -0.06 -21.50 -6.04
N PRO A 142 0.29 -20.22 -5.81
CA PRO A 142 -0.50 -19.11 -6.32
C PRO A 142 -0.54 -19.08 -7.86
N PHE A 143 0.40 -19.73 -8.54
CA PHE A 143 0.48 -19.75 -10.00
C PHE A 143 -0.58 -20.68 -10.64
N GLU A 144 -1.13 -21.62 -9.89
CA GLU A 144 -2.21 -22.52 -10.34
C GLU A 144 -3.60 -21.89 -10.26
N LEU A 145 -3.71 -20.72 -9.64
CA LEU A 145 -4.98 -20.04 -9.41
C LEU A 145 -5.48 -19.29 -10.65
N SER A 146 -6.79 -19.09 -10.74
CA SER A 146 -7.39 -18.15 -11.69
C SER A 146 -6.94 -16.71 -11.41
N GLY A 147 -7.02 -15.82 -12.40
CA GLY A 147 -6.63 -14.42 -12.23
C GLY A 147 -7.37 -13.72 -11.08
N GLY A 148 -8.65 -13.99 -10.91
CA GLY A 148 -9.45 -13.45 -9.80
C GLY A 148 -8.99 -13.97 -8.43
N GLN A 149 -8.62 -15.24 -8.33
CA GLN A 149 -8.07 -15.82 -7.11
C GLN A 149 -6.68 -15.24 -6.80
N LYS A 150 -5.79 -15.15 -7.79
CA LYS A 150 -4.47 -14.49 -7.64
C LYS A 150 -4.61 -13.08 -7.09
N ARG A 151 -5.54 -12.31 -7.64
CA ARG A 151 -5.81 -10.95 -7.18
C ARG A 151 -6.24 -10.91 -5.71
N ARG A 152 -7.07 -11.86 -5.26
CA ARG A 152 -7.46 -11.97 -3.84
C ARG A 152 -6.27 -12.32 -2.94
N VAL A 153 -5.40 -13.24 -3.37
CA VAL A 153 -4.16 -13.56 -2.64
C VAL A 153 -3.27 -12.33 -2.48
N ALA A 154 -3.04 -11.59 -3.56
CA ALA A 154 -2.23 -10.38 -3.52
C ALA A 154 -2.83 -9.30 -2.60
N ILE A 155 -4.17 -9.15 -2.59
CA ILE A 155 -4.86 -8.26 -1.65
C ILE A 155 -4.68 -8.75 -0.21
N ALA A 156 -4.82 -10.06 0.05
CA ALA A 156 -4.59 -10.63 1.37
C ALA A 156 -3.17 -10.35 1.89
N GLY A 157 -2.14 -10.44 1.01
CA GLY A 157 -0.76 -10.13 1.36
C GLY A 157 -0.51 -8.67 1.75
N VAL A 158 -1.36 -7.74 1.25
CA VAL A 158 -1.31 -6.33 1.68
C VAL A 158 -2.06 -6.10 3.00
N MET A 159 -3.07 -6.92 3.29
CA MET A 159 -3.93 -6.79 4.48
C MET A 159 -3.35 -7.48 5.72
N ALA A 160 -2.51 -8.49 5.55
CA ALA A 160 -1.86 -9.25 6.61
C ALA A 160 -0.79 -8.42 7.34
#